data_8d34f23a6d0f31df27ef478068818604
#
_entry.id   8d34f23a6d0f31df27ef478068818604
#
_cell.length_a   1.000
_cell.length_b   1.000
_cell.length_c   1.000
_cell.angle_alpha   90.00
_cell.angle_beta   90.00
_cell.angle_gamma   90.00
#
_symmetry.space_group_name_H-M   'P 1'
#
loop_
_entity.id
_entity.type
_entity.pdbx_description
1 polymer ?
#
loop_
_entity_poly.entity_id
_entity_poly.type
_entity_poly.pdbx_seq_one_letter_code
_entity_poly.pdbx_strand_id
1 'polypeptide(L)'
;EDATSAITSLRDIQKSSRYTSISNYSKEDVKSYIKNISSNEKNLRSLSRYLYYRSEIYYRLCKYYANQIDLTIRNIVPPFIISGENNVQSTLQKYQETVDIVDTLGLNYEFRKAASITLREDVFYGCAYYTEGQGMFVLPLDPDYMKIAGMFPDGSFAGAMDMSYFRSHQELLEYWGEPFNSMWNTYQSTNEKYQLIPEEYNVCIKFRSEDWETIVPVLTPIFLSLIDLMDASDYQAVQQAANIYKLVWLEMKTMVNDVYDWAVNPDIMIQYFNRMLEEALPPYISAAIVPGELHEISFPDDATGDVTKVEKATKEILNTAGGAQILNLNSASNSTAFK
;
A
#
# COMPACT_ATOMS: atom_id res chain seq x y z
N GLU A 1 21.63 -2.81 22.09
CA GLU A 1 20.33 -2.63 22.78
C GLU A 1 19.50 -1.53 22.12
N ASP A 2 20.10 -0.39 21.77
CA ASP A 2 19.37 0.78 21.23
C ASP A 2 18.76 0.53 19.83
N ALA A 3 19.46 -0.18 18.94
CA ALA A 3 18.94 -0.52 17.63
C ALA A 3 17.74 -1.48 17.66
N THR A 4 17.71 -2.39 18.64
CA THR A 4 16.60 -3.36 18.80
C THR A 4 15.36 -2.67 19.36
N SER A 5 15.53 -1.69 20.25
CA SER A 5 14.44 -0.90 20.81
C SER A 5 13.83 0.05 19.79
N ALA A 6 14.64 0.68 18.93
CA ALA A 6 14.17 1.50 17.81
C ALA A 6 13.34 0.69 16.80
N ILE A 7 13.74 -0.55 16.50
CA ILE A 7 12.99 -1.46 15.63
C ILE A 7 11.66 -1.87 16.25
N THR A 8 11.60 -2.06 17.55
CA THR A 8 10.35 -2.40 18.26
C THR A 8 9.38 -1.22 18.28
N SER A 9 9.88 0.00 18.50
CA SER A 9 9.06 1.21 18.45
C SER A 9 8.52 1.51 17.05
N LEU A 10 9.28 1.20 15.99
CA LEU A 10 8.81 1.27 14.60
C LEU A 10 7.59 0.38 14.35
N ARG A 11 7.54 -0.82 14.96
CA ARG A 11 6.38 -1.70 14.85
C ARG A 11 5.13 -1.10 15.47
N ASP A 12 5.24 -0.40 16.56
CA ASP A 12 4.10 0.17 17.27
C ASP A 12 3.59 1.45 16.60
N ILE A 13 4.47 2.29 16.06
CA ILE A 13 4.10 3.42 15.20
C ILE A 13 3.39 2.94 13.94
N GLN A 14 3.93 1.92 13.29
CA GLN A 14 3.30 1.35 12.11
C GLN A 14 1.96 0.69 12.41
N LYS A 15 1.75 0.16 13.61
CA LYS A 15 0.46 -0.39 14.04
C LYS A 15 -0.54 0.71 14.34
N SER A 16 -0.18 1.75 15.06
CA SER A 16 -1.11 2.83 15.43
C SER A 16 -1.63 3.60 14.21
N SER A 17 -0.81 3.81 13.18
CA SER A 17 -1.24 4.46 11.95
C SER A 17 -2.04 3.56 10.99
N ARG A 18 -1.95 2.23 11.14
CA ARG A 18 -2.56 1.27 10.21
C ARG A 18 -4.00 0.88 10.54
N TYR A 19 -4.44 1.03 11.78
CA TYR A 19 -5.70 0.43 12.23
C TYR A 19 -6.87 1.41 12.37
N THR A 20 -6.69 2.69 12.13
CA THR A 20 -7.73 3.69 12.39
C THR A 20 -8.74 3.93 11.28
N SER A 21 -8.65 3.30 10.13
CA SER A 21 -9.81 3.26 9.21
C SER A 21 -9.63 2.22 8.11
N ILE A 22 -10.14 1.02 8.36
CA ILE A 22 -10.63 0.19 7.26
C ILE A 22 -12.01 0.77 6.89
N SER A 23 -12.06 2.00 6.46
CA SER A 23 -13.22 2.52 5.77
C SER A 23 -13.07 2.10 4.32
N ASN A 24 -14.05 1.38 3.82
CA ASN A 24 -14.20 1.13 2.40
C ASN A 24 -14.26 2.49 1.71
N TYR A 25 -13.18 2.89 1.05
CA TYR A 25 -13.15 4.10 0.24
C TYR A 25 -14.12 3.92 -0.93
N SER A 26 -15.16 4.74 -0.98
CA SER A 26 -16.06 4.74 -2.14
C SER A 26 -15.42 5.48 -3.31
N LYS A 27 -15.88 5.17 -4.51
CA LYS A 27 -15.45 5.90 -5.72
C LYS A 27 -15.72 7.41 -5.64
N GLU A 28 -16.81 7.79 -4.97
CA GLU A 28 -17.23 9.18 -4.72
C GLU A 28 -16.24 9.89 -3.79
N ASP A 29 -15.80 9.22 -2.73
CA ASP A 29 -14.78 9.76 -1.81
C ASP A 29 -13.48 10.03 -2.56
N VAL A 30 -13.00 9.07 -3.34
CA VAL A 30 -11.76 9.23 -4.12
C VAL A 30 -11.86 10.37 -5.12
N LYS A 31 -12.99 10.51 -5.83
CA LYS A 31 -13.25 11.66 -6.72
C LYS A 31 -13.23 12.99 -5.98
N SER A 32 -13.82 13.04 -4.78
CA SER A 32 -13.83 14.24 -3.95
C SER A 32 -12.44 14.64 -3.49
N TYR A 33 -11.60 13.67 -3.11
CA TYR A 33 -10.21 13.91 -2.71
C TYR A 33 -9.36 14.42 -3.87
N ILE A 34 -9.49 13.82 -5.06
CA ILE A 34 -8.76 14.26 -6.26
C ILE A 34 -9.21 15.64 -6.73
N LYS A 35 -10.50 16.00 -6.54
CA LYS A 35 -11.02 17.33 -6.92
C LYS A 35 -10.42 18.44 -6.07
N ASN A 36 -10.12 18.18 -4.81
CA ASN A 36 -9.59 19.16 -3.85
C ASN A 36 -8.31 18.63 -3.19
N ILE A 37 -7.26 18.50 -3.97
CA ILE A 37 -6.00 17.87 -3.59
C ILE A 37 -5.40 18.51 -2.34
N SER A 38 -5.22 19.84 -2.32
CA SER A 38 -4.53 20.56 -1.25
C SER A 38 -5.18 20.40 0.14
N SER A 39 -6.49 20.17 0.18
CA SER A 39 -7.18 19.92 1.47
C SER A 39 -7.29 18.44 1.82
N ASN A 40 -6.94 17.53 0.90
CA ASN A 40 -7.11 16.09 1.04
C ASN A 40 -5.81 15.29 0.93
N GLU A 41 -4.66 15.93 1.06
CA GLU A 41 -3.35 15.25 0.97
C GLU A 41 -3.25 14.05 1.93
N LYS A 42 -3.65 14.24 3.19
CA LYS A 42 -3.67 13.18 4.19
C LYS A 42 -4.58 12.02 3.80
N ASN A 43 -5.77 12.32 3.27
CA ASN A 43 -6.73 11.31 2.82
C ASN A 43 -6.17 10.53 1.62
N LEU A 44 -5.52 11.22 0.67
CA LEU A 44 -4.87 10.60 -0.48
C LEU A 44 -3.69 9.70 -0.06
N ARG A 45 -2.88 10.13 0.92
CA ARG A 45 -1.82 9.26 1.48
C ARG A 45 -2.39 8.05 2.20
N SER A 46 -3.47 8.22 2.98
CA SER A 46 -4.16 7.11 3.64
C SER A 46 -4.75 6.12 2.64
N LEU A 47 -5.36 6.63 1.56
CA LEU A 47 -5.85 5.81 0.45
C LEU A 47 -4.71 5.05 -0.25
N SER A 48 -3.56 5.71 -0.49
CA SER A 48 -2.38 5.07 -1.04
C SER A 48 -1.87 3.92 -0.17
N ARG A 49 -1.81 4.13 1.15
CA ARG A 49 -1.46 3.07 2.12
C ARG A 49 -2.45 1.91 2.07
N TYR A 50 -3.74 2.20 1.98
CA TYR A 50 -4.79 1.18 1.83
C TYR A 50 -4.60 0.38 0.54
N LEU A 51 -4.45 1.04 -0.61
CA LEU A 51 -4.25 0.39 -1.91
C LEU A 51 -2.95 -0.44 -1.94
N TYR A 52 -1.89 -0.01 -1.27
CA TYR A 52 -0.64 -0.74 -1.18
C TYR A 52 -0.77 -2.11 -0.53
N TYR A 53 -1.69 -2.28 0.42
CA TYR A 53 -1.97 -3.56 1.07
C TYR A 53 -3.10 -4.34 0.43
N ARG A 54 -3.99 -3.67 -0.29
CA ARG A 54 -5.19 -4.31 -0.85
C ARG A 54 -5.04 -4.66 -2.33
N SER A 55 -4.33 -3.84 -3.11
CA SER A 55 -4.15 -4.03 -4.55
C SER A 55 -2.77 -4.60 -4.88
N GLU A 56 -2.72 -5.83 -5.36
CA GLU A 56 -1.47 -6.47 -5.79
C GLU A 56 -0.78 -5.69 -6.92
N ILE A 57 -1.55 -5.14 -7.85
CA ILE A 57 -1.04 -4.33 -8.97
C ILE A 57 -0.34 -3.09 -8.44
N TYR A 58 -0.98 -2.36 -7.52
CA TYR A 58 -0.40 -1.15 -6.94
C TYR A 58 0.87 -1.46 -6.14
N TYR A 59 0.85 -2.52 -5.35
CA TYR A 59 2.02 -2.99 -4.61
C TYR A 59 3.20 -3.32 -5.56
N ARG A 60 2.93 -4.08 -6.63
CA ARG A 60 3.95 -4.46 -7.62
C ARG A 60 4.53 -3.24 -8.34
N LEU A 61 3.70 -2.28 -8.72
CA LEU A 61 4.16 -1.04 -9.36
C LEU A 61 5.09 -0.26 -8.43
N CYS A 62 4.69 -0.02 -7.17
CA CYS A 62 5.54 0.67 -6.20
C CYS A 62 6.87 -0.07 -5.97
N LYS A 63 6.83 -1.39 -5.84
CA LYS A 63 8.04 -2.20 -5.65
C LYS A 63 8.94 -2.22 -6.88
N TYR A 64 8.34 -2.31 -8.06
CA TYR A 64 9.10 -2.29 -9.29
C TYR A 64 9.90 -1.00 -9.43
N TYR A 65 9.25 0.16 -9.31
CA TYR A 65 9.93 1.45 -9.44
C TYR A 65 10.95 1.68 -8.33
N ALA A 66 10.65 1.27 -7.09
CA ALA A 66 11.62 1.37 -5.99
C ALA A 66 12.87 0.52 -6.23
N ASN A 67 12.72 -0.64 -6.86
CA ASN A 67 13.85 -1.54 -7.15
C ASN A 67 14.68 -1.11 -8.36
N GLN A 68 14.25 -0.10 -9.14
CA GLN A 68 15.09 0.50 -10.18
C GLN A 68 16.26 1.28 -9.58
N ILE A 69 16.15 1.70 -8.33
CA ILE A 69 17.23 2.38 -7.62
C ILE A 69 18.21 1.31 -7.12
N ASP A 70 19.35 1.22 -7.81
CA ASP A 70 20.43 0.31 -7.44
C ASP A 70 21.68 1.10 -7.04
N LEU A 71 22.01 1.05 -5.76
CA LEU A 71 23.18 1.66 -5.17
C LEU A 71 24.35 0.68 -4.97
N THR A 72 24.26 -0.49 -5.58
CA THR A 72 25.35 -1.49 -5.53
C THR A 72 26.57 -0.98 -6.30
N ILE A 73 26.35 -0.27 -7.41
CA ILE A 73 27.42 0.37 -8.18
C ILE A 73 27.49 1.83 -7.76
N ARG A 74 28.58 2.20 -7.13
CA ARG A 74 28.85 3.55 -6.64
C ARG A 74 30.18 4.03 -7.15
N ASN A 75 30.21 5.26 -7.67
CA ASN A 75 31.44 5.94 -8.05
C ASN A 75 31.83 6.92 -6.95
N ILE A 76 32.73 6.53 -6.08
CA ILE A 76 33.31 7.41 -5.09
C ILE A 76 34.52 8.09 -5.75
N VAL A 77 34.37 9.37 -6.05
CA VAL A 77 35.44 10.13 -6.70
C VAL A 77 36.19 10.90 -5.61
N PRO A 78 37.50 10.68 -5.47
CA PRO A 78 38.28 11.48 -4.53
C PRO A 78 38.25 12.97 -4.96
N PRO A 79 38.20 13.91 -4.01
CA PRO A 79 38.26 15.32 -4.35
C PRO A 79 39.54 15.59 -5.15
N PHE A 80 39.40 16.29 -6.29
CA PHE A 80 40.53 16.68 -7.10
C PHE A 80 41.50 17.52 -6.26
N ILE A 81 42.68 17.01 -6.07
CA ILE A 81 43.77 17.78 -5.47
C ILE A 81 44.25 18.77 -6.53
N ILE A 82 43.66 19.97 -6.53
CA ILE A 82 43.97 21.03 -7.48
C ILE A 82 45.32 21.71 -7.15
N SER A 83 45.87 21.51 -5.98
CA SER A 83 47.13 22.11 -5.58
C SER A 83 48.13 21.07 -5.12
N GLY A 84 49.24 21.02 -5.82
CA GLY A 84 50.43 20.22 -5.70
C GLY A 84 51.02 19.90 -4.33
N GLU A 85 50.22 19.56 -3.35
CA GLU A 85 50.69 19.04 -2.09
C GLU A 85 50.76 17.52 -2.12
N ASN A 86 51.92 17.09 -2.09
CA ASN A 86 52.56 15.83 -2.25
C ASN A 86 52.23 14.77 -1.19
N ASN A 87 51.00 14.37 -0.99
CA ASN A 87 50.80 13.14 -0.26
C ASN A 87 49.72 12.25 -0.88
N VAL A 88 50.00 11.79 -2.11
CA VAL A 88 49.17 10.83 -2.84
C VAL A 88 48.86 9.63 -1.95
N GLN A 89 49.79 9.18 -1.12
CA GLN A 89 49.64 8.03 -0.26
C GLN A 89 48.62 8.27 0.87
N SER A 90 48.65 9.42 1.53
CA SER A 90 47.66 9.73 2.58
C SER A 90 46.26 9.98 2.00
N THR A 91 46.17 10.50 0.78
CA THR A 91 44.92 10.68 0.06
C THR A 91 44.32 9.34 -0.35
N LEU A 92 45.14 8.41 -0.83
CA LEU A 92 44.71 7.04 -1.14
C LEU A 92 44.25 6.29 0.11
N GLN A 93 44.94 6.46 1.23
CA GLN A 93 44.51 5.83 2.49
C GLN A 93 43.17 6.39 2.96
N LYS A 94 42.98 7.71 2.98
CA LYS A 94 41.67 8.32 3.32
C LYS A 94 40.55 7.92 2.36
N TYR A 95 40.88 7.79 1.08
CA TYR A 95 39.92 7.29 0.09
C TYR A 95 39.50 5.85 0.41
N GLN A 96 40.48 4.98 0.72
CA GLN A 96 40.16 3.59 1.09
C GLN A 96 39.32 3.51 2.35
N GLU A 97 39.66 4.25 3.39
CA GLU A 97 38.90 4.37 4.62
C GLU A 97 37.46 4.85 4.34
N THR A 98 37.28 5.83 3.44
CA THR A 98 35.95 6.33 3.03
C THR A 98 35.15 5.25 2.31
N VAL A 99 35.77 4.50 1.41
CA VAL A 99 35.13 3.37 0.70
C VAL A 99 34.65 2.32 1.70
N ASP A 100 35.50 1.93 2.63
CA ASP A 100 35.22 0.93 3.65
C ASP A 100 34.04 1.37 4.55
N ILE A 101 34.01 2.64 4.96
CA ILE A 101 32.90 3.22 5.72
C ILE A 101 31.59 3.15 4.90
N VAL A 102 31.61 3.63 3.65
CA VAL A 102 30.43 3.67 2.78
C VAL A 102 29.89 2.24 2.52
N ASP A 103 30.76 1.23 2.45
CA ASP A 103 30.33 -0.15 2.28
C ASP A 103 29.65 -0.71 3.53
N THR A 104 30.02 -0.25 4.73
CA THR A 104 29.37 -0.66 5.98
C THR A 104 28.01 0.00 6.21
N LEU A 105 27.71 1.14 5.54
CA LEU A 105 26.47 1.91 5.76
C LEU A 105 25.18 1.19 5.31
N GLY A 106 25.27 0.17 4.47
CA GLY A 106 24.08 -0.55 3.99
C GLY A 106 23.13 0.32 3.13
N LEU A 107 23.65 1.34 2.44
CA LEU A 107 22.92 2.37 1.71
C LEU A 107 21.84 1.79 0.76
N ASN A 108 22.15 0.68 0.09
CA ASN A 108 21.23 0.07 -0.85
C ASN A 108 19.91 -0.37 -0.18
N TYR A 109 20.00 -0.92 1.02
CA TYR A 109 18.82 -1.33 1.79
C TYR A 109 18.00 -0.13 2.26
N GLU A 110 18.65 0.85 2.89
CA GLU A 110 17.98 2.01 3.48
C GLU A 110 17.33 2.90 2.40
N PHE A 111 18.02 3.15 1.29
CA PHE A 111 17.46 3.96 0.22
C PHE A 111 16.39 3.25 -0.60
N ARG A 112 16.43 1.93 -0.76
CA ARG A 112 15.29 1.19 -1.34
C ARG A 112 14.05 1.24 -0.46
N LYS A 113 14.24 1.19 0.86
CA LYS A 113 13.16 1.41 1.82
C LYS A 113 12.56 2.80 1.67
N ALA A 114 13.41 3.83 1.66
CA ALA A 114 13.02 5.21 1.46
C ALA A 114 12.29 5.41 0.12
N ALA A 115 12.83 4.89 -0.98
CA ALA A 115 12.21 4.95 -2.30
C ALA A 115 10.82 4.29 -2.35
N SER A 116 10.65 3.13 -1.71
CA SER A 116 9.34 2.47 -1.61
C SER A 116 8.29 3.35 -0.91
N ILE A 117 8.70 4.08 0.12
CA ILE A 117 7.82 4.99 0.87
C ILE A 117 7.55 6.24 0.04
N THR A 118 8.58 6.82 -0.58
CA THR A 118 8.44 8.01 -1.43
C THR A 118 7.49 7.77 -2.59
N LEU A 119 7.56 6.63 -3.27
CA LEU A 119 6.62 6.27 -4.35
C LEU A 119 5.18 6.13 -3.88
N ARG A 120 5.00 5.60 -2.66
CA ARG A 120 3.69 5.42 -2.06
C ARG A 120 3.10 6.72 -1.51
N GLU A 121 3.93 7.62 -0.97
CA GLU A 121 3.47 8.79 -0.21
C GLU A 121 3.94 10.13 -0.77
N ASP A 122 4.72 10.11 -1.89
CA ASP A 122 5.39 11.25 -2.54
C ASP A 122 6.57 11.82 -1.75
N VAL A 123 6.66 11.54 -0.46
CA VAL A 123 7.70 12.02 0.42
C VAL A 123 8.17 10.91 1.37
N PHE A 124 9.43 10.92 1.67
CA PHE A 124 10.02 10.16 2.75
C PHE A 124 10.64 11.13 3.75
N TYR A 125 10.24 11.04 4.99
CA TYR A 125 10.89 11.69 6.10
C TYR A 125 11.58 10.64 6.95
N GLY A 126 12.84 10.86 7.26
CA GLY A 126 13.62 9.95 8.09
C GLY A 126 14.60 10.68 8.97
N CYS A 127 14.98 10.01 10.04
CA CYS A 127 16.09 10.40 10.91
C CYS A 127 17.18 9.35 10.77
N ALA A 128 18.37 9.75 10.32
CA ALA A 128 19.51 8.86 10.15
C ALA A 128 20.27 8.71 11.46
N TYR A 129 20.56 7.47 11.81
CA TYR A 129 21.40 7.12 12.94
C TYR A 129 22.59 6.33 12.45
N TYR A 130 23.76 6.73 12.91
CA TYR A 130 25.02 6.08 12.60
C TYR A 130 25.66 5.55 13.87
N THR A 131 26.09 4.31 13.84
CA THR A 131 26.88 3.71 14.92
C THR A 131 28.18 3.17 14.34
N GLU A 132 29.28 3.61 14.88
CA GLU A 132 30.60 3.18 14.44
C GLU A 132 30.74 1.67 14.48
N GLY A 133 31.15 1.08 13.36
CA GLY A 133 31.31 -0.37 13.21
C GLY A 133 30.02 -1.18 13.05
N GLN A 134 28.84 -0.57 13.20
CA GLN A 134 27.55 -1.24 13.03
C GLN A 134 26.78 -0.79 11.78
N GLY A 135 27.16 0.37 11.20
CA GLY A 135 26.55 0.92 10.01
C GLY A 135 25.53 2.04 10.31
N MET A 136 24.63 2.25 9.37
CA MET A 136 23.60 3.29 9.43
C MET A 136 22.22 2.65 9.32
N PHE A 137 21.26 3.21 10.05
CA PHE A 137 19.86 2.97 9.76
C PHE A 137 19.09 4.29 9.69
N VAL A 138 18.01 4.32 8.92
CA VAL A 138 17.14 5.47 8.81
C VAL A 138 15.77 5.12 9.42
N LEU A 139 15.42 5.84 10.49
CA LEU A 139 14.13 5.76 11.15
C LEU A 139 13.10 6.49 10.28
N PRO A 140 12.10 5.79 9.68
CA PRO A 140 11.05 6.47 8.94
C PRO A 140 10.11 7.21 9.90
N LEU A 141 9.82 8.46 9.59
CA LEU A 141 8.90 9.30 10.34
C LEU A 141 7.55 9.37 9.63
N ASP A 142 6.47 9.52 10.40
CA ASP A 142 5.12 9.59 9.84
C ASP A 142 4.90 10.94 9.13
N PRO A 143 4.65 10.97 7.81
CA PRO A 143 4.41 12.20 7.07
C PRO A 143 3.24 13.04 7.58
N ASP A 144 2.31 12.45 8.35
CA ASP A 144 1.18 13.17 8.93
C ASP A 144 1.59 14.14 10.04
N TYR A 145 2.79 13.94 10.62
CA TYR A 145 3.39 14.81 11.63
C TYR A 145 4.64 15.54 11.12
N MET A 146 4.88 15.49 9.80
CA MET A 146 6.04 16.10 9.19
C MET A 146 5.64 17.16 8.17
N LYS A 147 6.53 18.09 7.92
CA LYS A 147 6.45 19.02 6.78
C LYS A 147 7.84 19.36 6.24
N ILE A 148 7.90 19.73 4.99
CA ILE A 148 9.09 20.37 4.42
C ILE A 148 9.07 21.83 4.87
N ALA A 149 10.10 22.26 5.60
CA ALA A 149 10.20 23.63 6.10
C ALA A 149 11.06 24.53 5.22
N GLY A 150 11.88 23.94 4.35
CA GLY A 150 12.78 24.65 3.46
C GLY A 150 13.79 23.72 2.82
N MET A 151 14.91 24.28 2.39
CA MET A 151 16.03 23.54 1.83
C MET A 151 17.31 23.93 2.57
N PHE A 152 18.19 22.98 2.74
CA PHE A 152 19.56 23.21 3.22
C PHE A 152 20.45 23.79 2.10
N PRO A 153 21.63 24.34 2.44
CA PRO A 153 22.53 24.89 1.44
C PRO A 153 23.04 23.92 0.38
N ASP A 154 23.01 22.61 0.69
CA ASP A 154 23.36 21.51 -0.22
C ASP A 154 22.23 21.16 -1.22
N GLY A 155 21.06 21.79 -1.08
CA GLY A 155 19.87 21.55 -1.90
C GLY A 155 18.97 20.44 -1.40
N SER A 156 19.30 19.80 -0.28
CA SER A 156 18.42 18.80 0.34
C SER A 156 17.24 19.46 1.07
N PHE A 157 16.10 18.77 1.16
CA PHE A 157 14.92 19.29 1.84
C PHE A 157 15.07 19.20 3.36
N ALA A 158 14.75 20.30 4.03
CA ALA A 158 14.73 20.37 5.48
C ALA A 158 13.40 19.89 6.04
N GLY A 159 13.39 18.74 6.71
CA GLY A 159 12.22 18.19 7.38
C GLY A 159 12.01 18.84 8.74
N ALA A 160 10.77 19.19 9.06
CA ALA A 160 10.36 19.63 10.39
C ALA A 160 9.27 18.72 10.96
N MET A 161 9.46 18.34 12.21
CA MET A 161 8.53 17.46 12.92
C MET A 161 7.61 18.24 13.85
N ASP A 162 6.34 17.85 13.85
CA ASP A 162 5.34 18.29 14.81
C ASP A 162 5.59 17.62 16.17
N MET A 163 6.21 18.34 17.07
CA MET A 163 6.58 17.83 18.39
C MET A 163 5.36 17.52 19.30
N SER A 164 4.15 17.94 18.90
CA SER A 164 2.94 17.55 19.64
C SER A 164 2.67 16.03 19.54
N TYR A 165 3.28 15.33 18.61
CA TYR A 165 3.28 13.87 18.49
C TYR A 165 3.71 13.19 19.81
N PHE A 166 4.74 13.71 20.45
CA PHE A 166 5.27 13.13 21.68
C PHE A 166 4.40 13.41 22.94
N ARG A 167 3.34 14.21 22.83
CA ARG A 167 2.37 14.35 23.95
C ARG A 167 1.67 13.03 24.27
N SER A 168 1.41 12.23 23.25
CA SER A 168 0.77 10.92 23.36
C SER A 168 1.74 9.73 23.25
N HIS A 169 3.02 10.00 22.96
CA HIS A 169 4.04 8.98 22.71
C HIS A 169 5.36 9.32 23.41
N GLN A 170 5.28 9.71 24.69
CA GLN A 170 6.48 10.13 25.43
C GLN A 170 7.51 9.01 25.61
N GLU A 171 7.03 7.77 25.66
CA GLU A 171 7.87 6.57 25.74
C GLU A 171 8.84 6.46 24.55
N LEU A 172 8.47 7.00 23.40
CA LEU A 172 9.33 6.95 22.22
C LEU A 172 10.56 7.87 22.32
N LEU A 173 10.53 8.90 23.15
CA LEU A 173 11.69 9.78 23.34
C LEU A 173 12.87 9.04 23.95
N GLU A 174 12.62 8.09 24.84
CA GLU A 174 13.66 7.25 25.42
C GLU A 174 14.31 6.35 24.35
N TYR A 175 13.51 5.80 23.45
CA TYR A 175 14.00 4.90 22.41
C TYR A 175 14.64 5.62 21.20
N TRP A 176 14.11 6.78 20.84
CA TRP A 176 14.61 7.52 19.67
C TRP A 176 15.85 8.36 20.02
N GLY A 177 15.99 8.80 21.27
CA GLY A 177 17.14 9.55 21.76
C GLY A 177 17.29 10.91 21.07
N GLU A 178 18.54 11.28 20.78
CA GLU A 178 18.84 12.49 20.00
C GLU A 178 18.60 12.25 18.49
N PRO A 179 18.08 13.26 17.76
CA PRO A 179 17.88 14.66 18.18
C PRO A 179 16.53 14.95 18.87
N PHE A 180 15.65 13.98 18.98
CA PHE A 180 14.25 14.22 19.43
C PHE A 180 14.14 14.69 20.87
N ASN A 181 15.05 14.27 21.75
CA ASN A 181 15.07 14.76 23.14
C ASN A 181 15.35 16.26 23.21
N SER A 182 16.32 16.73 22.46
CA SER A 182 16.65 18.17 22.41
C SER A 182 15.52 18.97 21.76
N MET A 183 14.93 18.46 20.70
CA MET A 183 13.78 19.08 20.04
C MET A 183 12.56 19.14 20.96
N TRP A 184 12.29 18.08 21.73
CA TRP A 184 11.21 18.05 22.71
C TRP A 184 11.40 19.08 23.83
N ASN A 185 12.61 19.19 24.39
CA ASN A 185 12.94 20.19 25.38
C ASN A 185 12.75 21.62 24.85
N THR A 186 13.14 21.86 23.61
CA THR A 186 12.91 23.13 22.91
C THR A 186 11.41 23.42 22.78
N TYR A 187 10.62 22.42 22.36
CA TYR A 187 9.17 22.55 22.27
C TYR A 187 8.53 22.87 23.61
N GLN A 188 8.94 22.22 24.69
CA GLN A 188 8.43 22.50 26.03
C GLN A 188 8.72 23.93 26.51
N SER A 189 9.86 24.49 26.10
CA SER A 189 10.28 25.83 26.50
C SER A 189 9.70 26.95 25.62
N THR A 190 9.62 26.73 24.30
CA THR A 190 9.20 27.75 23.31
C THR A 190 7.75 27.59 22.86
N ASN A 191 7.17 26.42 23.03
CA ASN A 191 5.86 26.02 22.48
C ASN A 191 5.80 26.09 20.93
N GLU A 192 6.94 26.13 20.26
CA GLU A 192 7.03 26.05 18.80
C GLU A 192 6.76 24.63 18.35
N LYS A 193 5.58 24.44 17.73
CA LYS A 193 5.05 23.12 17.36
C LYS A 193 5.95 22.34 16.42
N TYR A 194 6.49 23.00 15.40
CA TYR A 194 7.35 22.40 14.40
C TYR A 194 8.81 22.70 14.68
N GLN A 195 9.61 21.65 14.83
CA GLN A 195 11.04 21.75 15.05
C GLN A 195 11.77 21.12 13.86
N LEU A 196 12.81 21.82 13.37
CA LEU A 196 13.67 21.31 12.29
C LEU A 196 14.49 20.12 12.80
N ILE A 197 14.54 19.06 12.00
CA ILE A 197 15.50 17.99 12.22
C ILE A 197 16.88 18.53 11.82
N PRO A 198 17.91 18.41 12.68
CA PRO A 198 19.27 18.85 12.33
C PRO A 198 19.77 18.17 11.07
N GLU A 199 20.54 18.91 10.25
CA GLU A 199 21.01 18.49 8.92
C GLU A 199 21.69 17.12 8.96
N GLU A 200 22.49 16.84 9.98
CA GLU A 200 23.24 15.60 10.18
C GLU A 200 22.35 14.35 10.37
N TYR A 201 21.12 14.55 10.84
CA TYR A 201 20.14 13.46 11.04
C TYR A 201 19.05 13.44 9.97
N ASN A 202 18.94 14.53 9.19
CA ASN A 202 17.80 14.72 8.30
C ASN A 202 17.91 13.90 7.02
N VAL A 203 16.91 13.08 6.74
CA VAL A 203 16.73 12.41 5.46
C VAL A 203 15.34 12.76 4.95
N CYS A 204 15.25 13.74 4.07
CA CYS A 204 14.00 14.15 3.46
C CYS A 204 14.09 14.01 1.94
N ILE A 205 13.32 13.08 1.39
CA ILE A 205 13.30 12.76 -0.04
C ILE A 205 11.90 12.99 -0.57
N LYS A 206 11.78 13.83 -1.60
CA LYS A 206 10.52 14.10 -2.28
C LYS A 206 10.62 13.70 -3.75
N PHE A 207 9.60 13.00 -4.24
CA PHE A 207 9.59 12.54 -5.63
C PHE A 207 9.40 13.71 -6.59
N ARG A 208 8.36 14.55 -6.34
CA ARG A 208 8.11 15.78 -7.12
C ARG A 208 8.86 16.94 -6.48
N SER A 209 10.15 17.03 -6.74
CA SER A 209 11.00 18.07 -6.16
C SER A 209 10.65 19.48 -6.64
N GLU A 210 9.98 19.61 -7.78
CA GLU A 210 9.49 20.86 -8.35
C GLU A 210 8.30 21.45 -7.60
N ASP A 211 7.53 20.62 -6.88
CA ASP A 211 6.38 21.04 -6.07
C ASP A 211 6.54 20.49 -4.65
N TRP A 212 7.27 21.23 -3.83
CA TRP A 212 7.59 20.80 -2.47
C TRP A 212 6.50 21.10 -1.43
N GLU A 213 5.56 21.97 -1.76
CA GLU A 213 4.45 22.33 -0.87
C GLU A 213 3.35 21.28 -0.85
N THR A 214 3.06 20.66 -2.01
CA THR A 214 1.98 19.68 -2.16
C THR A 214 2.50 18.26 -2.03
N ILE A 215 2.00 17.49 -1.09
CA ILE A 215 2.43 16.10 -0.82
C ILE A 215 1.33 15.13 -1.18
N VAL A 216 1.40 14.58 -2.39
CA VAL A 216 0.37 13.70 -2.96
C VAL A 216 1.02 12.46 -3.59
N PRO A 217 0.54 11.25 -3.29
CA PRO A 217 1.09 10.02 -3.85
C PRO A 217 1.29 10.07 -5.36
N VAL A 218 2.45 9.62 -5.83
CA VAL A 218 2.85 9.71 -7.25
C VAL A 218 1.85 9.05 -8.18
N LEU A 219 1.29 7.93 -7.76
CA LEU A 219 0.35 7.13 -8.54
C LEU A 219 -1.13 7.50 -8.30
N THR A 220 -1.41 8.67 -7.71
CA THR A 220 -2.80 9.18 -7.53
C THR A 220 -3.66 9.11 -8.80
N PRO A 221 -3.15 9.38 -10.02
CA PRO A 221 -3.97 9.31 -11.23
C PRO A 221 -4.61 7.94 -11.50
N ILE A 222 -4.04 6.86 -10.99
CA ILE A 222 -4.59 5.51 -11.20
C ILE A 222 -5.51 5.04 -10.08
N PHE A 223 -5.70 5.82 -9.00
CA PHE A 223 -6.48 5.38 -7.83
C PHE A 223 -7.93 5.05 -8.18
N LEU A 224 -8.58 5.86 -9.00
CA LEU A 224 -9.97 5.60 -9.42
C LEU A 224 -10.07 4.27 -10.18
N SER A 225 -9.15 4.03 -11.11
CA SER A 225 -9.14 2.79 -11.89
C SER A 225 -8.84 1.56 -11.03
N LEU A 226 -8.02 1.73 -9.99
CA LEU A 226 -7.75 0.65 -9.02
C LEU A 226 -8.98 0.33 -8.17
N ILE A 227 -9.72 1.33 -7.72
CA ILE A 227 -10.99 1.12 -6.98
C ILE A 227 -12.01 0.43 -7.89
N ASP A 228 -12.18 0.93 -9.13
CA ASP A 228 -13.09 0.30 -10.09
C ASP A 228 -12.75 -1.17 -10.37
N LEU A 229 -11.46 -1.50 -10.44
CA LEU A 229 -10.99 -2.87 -10.62
C LEU A 229 -11.30 -3.74 -9.39
N MET A 230 -11.10 -3.20 -8.19
CA MET A 230 -11.40 -3.92 -6.95
C MET A 230 -12.90 -4.18 -6.81
N ASP A 231 -13.73 -3.16 -7.07
CA ASP A 231 -15.18 -3.30 -7.03
C ASP A 231 -15.67 -4.32 -8.07
N ALA A 232 -15.11 -4.32 -9.28
CA ALA A 232 -15.43 -5.31 -10.31
C ALA A 232 -15.03 -6.74 -9.90
N SER A 233 -13.86 -6.90 -9.27
CA SER A 233 -13.40 -8.19 -8.76
C SER A 233 -14.28 -8.72 -7.62
N ASP A 234 -14.65 -7.84 -6.67
CA ASP A 234 -15.55 -8.20 -5.58
C ASP A 234 -16.96 -8.56 -6.10
N TYR A 235 -17.45 -7.84 -7.12
CA TYR A 235 -18.71 -8.16 -7.79
C TYR A 235 -18.67 -9.51 -8.50
N GLN A 236 -17.57 -9.83 -9.18
CA GLN A 236 -17.39 -11.17 -9.79
C GLN A 236 -17.39 -12.28 -8.74
N ALA A 237 -16.75 -12.08 -7.59
CA ALA A 237 -16.75 -13.04 -6.51
C ALA A 237 -18.16 -13.28 -5.97
N VAL A 238 -18.96 -12.22 -5.83
CA VAL A 238 -20.37 -12.30 -5.41
C VAL A 238 -21.21 -13.02 -6.46
N GLN A 239 -21.03 -12.72 -7.76
CA GLN A 239 -21.72 -13.42 -8.84
C GLN A 239 -21.36 -14.90 -8.89
N GLN A 240 -20.07 -15.24 -8.78
CA GLN A 240 -19.65 -16.64 -8.73
C GLN A 240 -20.25 -17.37 -7.53
N ALA A 241 -20.29 -16.73 -6.35
CA ALA A 241 -20.97 -17.28 -5.19
C ALA A 241 -22.47 -17.44 -5.44
N ALA A 242 -23.14 -16.43 -6.05
CA ALA A 242 -24.56 -16.49 -6.38
C ALA A 242 -24.87 -17.59 -7.41
N ASN A 243 -23.99 -17.84 -8.38
CA ASN A 243 -24.15 -18.92 -9.36
C ASN A 243 -24.04 -20.32 -8.75
N ILE A 244 -23.40 -20.44 -7.57
CA ILE A 244 -23.36 -21.69 -6.80
C ILE A 244 -24.71 -21.92 -6.08
N TYR A 245 -25.42 -20.83 -5.72
CA TYR A 245 -26.72 -20.93 -5.07
C TYR A 245 -27.80 -21.29 -6.11
N LYS A 246 -28.31 -22.48 -5.99
CA LYS A 246 -29.47 -22.93 -6.76
C LYS A 246 -30.68 -22.93 -5.86
N LEU A 247 -31.78 -22.38 -6.35
CA LEU A 247 -33.07 -22.51 -5.71
C LEU A 247 -33.80 -23.64 -6.40
N VAL A 248 -34.04 -24.72 -5.65
CA VAL A 248 -34.83 -25.84 -6.08
C VAL A 248 -36.16 -25.80 -5.31
N TRP A 249 -37.27 -25.73 -6.01
CA TRP A 249 -38.56 -25.84 -5.35
C TRP A 249 -39.35 -26.98 -5.92
N LEU A 250 -40.13 -27.63 -5.05
CA LEU A 250 -41.05 -28.71 -5.39
C LEU A 250 -42.45 -28.13 -5.52
N GLU A 251 -43.05 -28.27 -6.67
CA GLU A 251 -44.41 -27.87 -6.93
C GLU A 251 -45.34 -29.07 -6.71
N MET A 252 -46.34 -28.93 -5.82
CA MET A 252 -47.33 -29.96 -5.59
C MET A 252 -48.56 -29.71 -6.46
N LYS A 253 -48.97 -30.72 -7.24
CA LYS A 253 -50.17 -30.62 -8.09
C LYS A 253 -51.44 -31.01 -7.31
N THR A 254 -52.52 -30.29 -7.57
CA THR A 254 -53.87 -30.64 -7.14
C THR A 254 -54.46 -31.74 -8.00
N MET A 255 -55.47 -32.47 -7.54
CA MET A 255 -56.19 -33.44 -8.35
C MET A 255 -56.93 -32.77 -9.50
N VAL A 256 -56.97 -33.43 -10.65
CA VAL A 256 -57.61 -32.89 -11.86
C VAL A 256 -59.12 -32.68 -11.69
N ASN A 257 -59.73 -33.45 -10.80
CA ASN A 257 -61.17 -33.39 -10.56
C ASN A 257 -61.57 -32.63 -9.28
N ASP A 258 -60.61 -32.28 -8.44
CA ASP A 258 -60.86 -31.49 -7.23
C ASP A 258 -59.71 -30.56 -6.94
N VAL A 259 -59.93 -29.26 -7.12
CA VAL A 259 -58.93 -28.23 -6.94
C VAL A 259 -58.54 -28.03 -5.45
N TYR A 260 -59.35 -28.57 -4.55
CA TYR A 260 -59.13 -28.48 -3.10
C TYR A 260 -58.43 -29.72 -2.50
N ASP A 261 -58.16 -30.73 -3.33
CA ASP A 261 -57.46 -31.94 -2.88
C ASP A 261 -56.13 -32.11 -3.59
N TRP A 262 -55.13 -32.56 -2.84
CA TRP A 262 -53.75 -32.72 -3.34
C TRP A 262 -53.62 -34.10 -4.03
N ALA A 263 -52.93 -34.12 -5.17
CA ALA A 263 -52.66 -35.36 -5.89
C ALA A 263 -51.73 -36.33 -5.12
N VAL A 264 -50.99 -35.82 -4.15
CA VAL A 264 -50.08 -36.58 -3.28
C VAL A 264 -50.27 -36.11 -1.84
N ASN A 265 -50.21 -37.03 -0.86
CA ASN A 265 -50.32 -36.67 0.55
C ASN A 265 -49.19 -35.65 0.94
N PRO A 266 -49.57 -34.46 1.43
CA PRO A 266 -48.60 -33.41 1.78
C PRO A 266 -47.56 -33.84 2.81
N ASP A 267 -47.96 -34.65 3.80
CA ASP A 267 -47.05 -35.09 4.88
C ASP A 267 -45.94 -36.00 4.34
N ILE A 268 -46.28 -36.87 3.39
CA ILE A 268 -45.30 -37.74 2.73
C ILE A 268 -44.32 -36.90 1.89
N MET A 269 -44.82 -35.94 1.16
CA MET A 269 -43.98 -35.05 0.36
C MET A 269 -43.05 -34.21 1.21
N ILE A 270 -43.50 -33.67 2.33
CA ILE A 270 -42.67 -32.92 3.30
C ILE A 270 -41.57 -33.83 3.85
N GLN A 271 -41.87 -35.08 4.20
CA GLN A 271 -40.87 -36.03 4.70
C GLN A 271 -39.80 -36.34 3.64
N TYR A 272 -40.18 -36.58 2.39
CA TYR A 272 -39.23 -36.80 1.30
C TYR A 272 -38.38 -35.56 1.02
N PHE A 273 -38.98 -34.39 1.08
CA PHE A 273 -38.30 -33.14 0.85
C PHE A 273 -37.28 -32.82 1.96
N ASN A 274 -37.67 -33.02 3.21
CA ASN A 274 -36.73 -32.83 4.35
C ASN A 274 -35.57 -33.80 4.27
N ARG A 275 -35.83 -35.05 3.90
CA ARG A 275 -34.79 -36.05 3.71
C ARG A 275 -33.85 -35.69 2.54
N MET A 276 -34.38 -35.14 1.48
CA MET A 276 -33.57 -34.61 0.35
C MET A 276 -32.70 -33.44 0.79
N LEU A 277 -33.21 -32.53 1.63
CA LEU A 277 -32.46 -31.41 2.19
C LEU A 277 -31.33 -31.89 3.10
N GLU A 278 -31.59 -32.91 3.93
CA GLU A 278 -30.60 -33.39 4.91
C GLU A 278 -29.51 -34.28 4.28
N GLU A 279 -29.90 -35.15 3.33
CA GLU A 279 -29.02 -36.20 2.82
C GLU A 279 -28.39 -35.90 1.45
N ALA A 280 -29.04 -35.08 0.61
CA ALA A 280 -28.65 -34.99 -0.82
C ALA A 280 -28.24 -33.60 -1.32
N LEU A 281 -28.58 -32.53 -0.60
CA LEU A 281 -28.30 -31.18 -1.06
C LEU A 281 -27.04 -30.58 -0.38
N PRO A 282 -26.14 -30.01 -1.14
CA PRO A 282 -25.03 -29.22 -0.58
C PRO A 282 -25.52 -28.00 0.20
N PRO A 283 -24.76 -27.50 1.20
CA PRO A 283 -25.18 -26.38 2.07
C PRO A 283 -25.48 -25.08 1.36
N TYR A 284 -25.14 -24.98 0.06
CA TYR A 284 -25.36 -23.78 -0.76
C TYR A 284 -26.66 -23.83 -1.59
N ILE A 285 -27.46 -24.88 -1.48
CA ILE A 285 -28.71 -24.99 -2.21
C ILE A 285 -29.85 -24.69 -1.25
N SER A 286 -30.60 -23.63 -1.53
CA SER A 286 -31.83 -23.33 -0.86
C SER A 286 -33.00 -24.09 -1.54
N ALA A 287 -33.86 -24.70 -0.75
CA ALA A 287 -35.00 -25.40 -1.27
C ALA A 287 -36.29 -24.89 -0.61
N ALA A 288 -37.35 -24.85 -1.40
CA ALA A 288 -38.69 -24.46 -0.95
C ALA A 288 -39.75 -25.47 -1.44
N ILE A 289 -40.78 -25.70 -0.64
CA ILE A 289 -41.95 -26.47 -1.06
C ILE A 289 -43.01 -25.49 -1.54
N VAL A 290 -43.41 -25.65 -2.78
CA VAL A 290 -44.46 -24.83 -3.41
C VAL A 290 -45.44 -25.80 -4.06
N PRO A 291 -46.79 -25.57 -4.00
CA PRO A 291 -47.73 -26.41 -4.72
C PRO A 291 -47.52 -26.28 -6.24
N GLY A 292 -47.04 -27.36 -6.90
CA GLY A 292 -46.84 -27.38 -8.34
C GLY A 292 -45.67 -28.21 -8.88
N GLU A 293 -45.07 -27.83 -10.02
CA GLU A 293 -44.00 -28.58 -10.69
C GLU A 293 -42.62 -28.22 -10.15
N LEU A 294 -41.65 -29.13 -10.32
CA LEU A 294 -40.27 -28.87 -9.93
C LEU A 294 -39.59 -27.98 -10.99
N HIS A 295 -39.16 -26.83 -10.57
CA HIS A 295 -38.41 -25.89 -11.44
C HIS A 295 -37.06 -25.53 -10.81
N GLU A 296 -36.09 -25.35 -11.64
CA GLU A 296 -34.77 -24.83 -11.28
C GLU A 296 -34.61 -23.39 -11.81
N ILE A 297 -34.36 -22.45 -10.94
CA ILE A 297 -33.87 -21.13 -11.37
C ILE A 297 -32.35 -21.17 -11.28
N SER A 298 -31.71 -21.21 -12.42
CA SER A 298 -30.31 -20.89 -12.55
C SER A 298 -30.18 -19.41 -12.95
N PHE A 299 -29.32 -18.67 -12.25
CA PHE A 299 -28.97 -17.34 -12.71
C PHE A 299 -28.14 -17.45 -14.00
N PRO A 300 -28.47 -16.68 -15.06
CA PRO A 300 -27.75 -16.78 -16.34
C PRO A 300 -26.27 -16.49 -16.11
N ASP A 301 -25.43 -17.34 -16.71
CA ASP A 301 -23.98 -17.25 -16.66
C ASP A 301 -23.47 -16.17 -17.64
N ASP A 302 -23.63 -14.90 -17.28
CA ASP A 302 -23.06 -13.76 -18.02
C ASP A 302 -21.56 -13.54 -17.70
N ALA A 303 -20.92 -14.54 -17.07
CA ALA A 303 -19.54 -14.44 -16.57
C ALA A 303 -18.48 -14.18 -17.67
N THR A 304 -18.77 -14.51 -18.92
CA THR A 304 -17.83 -14.28 -20.02
C THR A 304 -17.61 -12.80 -20.37
N GLY A 305 -18.60 -11.94 -20.11
CA GLY A 305 -18.48 -10.49 -20.35
C GLY A 305 -17.62 -9.77 -19.31
N ASP A 306 -17.57 -10.25 -18.07
CA ASP A 306 -16.91 -9.55 -16.97
C ASP A 306 -15.43 -9.88 -16.85
N VAL A 307 -14.98 -11.05 -17.24
CA VAL A 307 -13.55 -11.41 -17.30
C VAL A 307 -12.81 -10.48 -18.27
N THR A 308 -13.39 -10.21 -19.42
CA THR A 308 -12.80 -9.28 -20.41
C THR A 308 -12.77 -7.84 -19.92
N LYS A 309 -13.71 -7.41 -19.09
CA LYS A 309 -13.72 -6.07 -18.48
C LYS A 309 -12.60 -5.91 -17.45
N VAL A 310 -12.40 -6.90 -16.57
CA VAL A 310 -11.32 -6.91 -15.60
C VAL A 310 -9.95 -6.91 -16.28
N GLU A 311 -9.76 -7.76 -17.30
CA GLU A 311 -8.52 -7.78 -18.07
C GLU A 311 -8.25 -6.45 -18.79
N LYS A 312 -9.28 -5.83 -19.37
CA LYS A 312 -9.17 -4.53 -20.02
C LYS A 312 -8.82 -3.44 -19.02
N ALA A 313 -9.50 -3.38 -17.87
CA ALA A 313 -9.21 -2.43 -16.81
C ALA A 313 -7.79 -2.59 -16.27
N THR A 314 -7.34 -3.83 -16.07
CA THR A 314 -5.96 -4.12 -15.67
C THR A 314 -4.95 -3.61 -16.69
N LYS A 315 -5.18 -3.85 -17.99
CA LYS A 315 -4.33 -3.32 -19.05
C LYS A 315 -4.29 -1.79 -19.09
N GLU A 316 -5.43 -1.14 -18.90
CA GLU A 316 -5.51 0.33 -18.88
C GLU A 316 -4.72 0.91 -17.70
N ILE A 317 -4.84 0.33 -16.51
CA ILE A 317 -4.07 0.74 -15.32
C ILE A 317 -2.57 0.61 -15.60
N LEU A 318 -2.14 -0.52 -16.13
CA LEU A 318 -0.73 -0.79 -16.40
C LEU A 318 -0.17 0.10 -17.51
N ASN A 319 -0.96 0.38 -18.55
CA ASN A 319 -0.57 1.32 -19.59
C ASN A 319 -0.42 2.75 -19.04
N THR A 320 -1.38 3.20 -18.23
CA THR A 320 -1.35 4.53 -17.61
C THR A 320 -0.19 4.69 -16.62
N ALA A 321 0.11 3.64 -15.87
CA ALA A 321 1.23 3.62 -14.95
C ALA A 321 2.60 3.38 -15.62
N GLY A 322 2.65 3.20 -16.95
CA GLY A 322 3.90 2.82 -17.64
C GLY A 322 4.32 1.36 -17.40
N GLY A 323 3.47 0.57 -16.77
CA GLY A 323 3.80 -0.79 -16.31
C GLY A 323 3.49 -1.92 -17.31
N ALA A 324 2.76 -1.65 -18.39
CA ALA A 324 2.34 -2.70 -19.33
C ALA A 324 3.51 -3.40 -20.01
N GLN A 325 4.57 -2.67 -20.33
CA GLN A 325 5.81 -3.22 -20.89
C GLN A 325 6.62 -3.99 -19.84
N ILE A 326 6.53 -3.57 -18.61
CA ILE A 326 7.28 -4.08 -17.45
C ILE A 326 6.73 -5.43 -16.99
N LEU A 327 5.42 -5.55 -16.90
CA LEU A 327 4.78 -6.77 -16.39
C LEU A 327 4.49 -7.79 -17.48
N ASN A 328 4.94 -7.52 -18.70
CA ASN A 328 4.91 -8.44 -19.86
C ASN A 328 3.53 -9.06 -20.16
N LEU A 329 2.45 -8.31 -19.84
CA LEU A 329 1.07 -8.76 -20.04
C LEU A 329 0.65 -8.81 -21.52
N ASN A 330 1.51 -8.34 -22.43
CA ASN A 330 1.28 -8.38 -23.87
C ASN A 330 1.97 -9.55 -24.58
N SER A 331 2.59 -10.47 -23.87
CA SER A 331 3.37 -11.52 -24.51
C SER A 331 2.56 -12.74 -24.88
N ALA A 332 1.68 -12.58 -25.87
CA ALA A 332 1.43 -13.71 -26.79
C ALA A 332 2.45 -13.77 -27.94
N SER A 333 3.44 -12.86 -28.02
CA SER A 333 4.27 -12.79 -29.24
C SER A 333 5.76 -12.46 -29.10
N ASN A 334 6.35 -12.26 -27.92
CA ASN A 334 7.82 -12.03 -27.88
C ASN A 334 8.48 -12.57 -26.61
N SER A 335 8.90 -13.84 -26.68
CA SER A 335 9.67 -14.56 -25.67
C SER A 335 11.18 -14.25 -25.66
N THR A 336 11.63 -13.10 -26.14
CA THR A 336 13.06 -12.82 -26.33
C THR A 336 13.64 -11.65 -25.55
N ALA A 337 12.91 -11.03 -24.63
CA ALA A 337 13.38 -9.81 -23.95
C ALA A 337 14.00 -10.00 -22.56
N PHE A 338 14.09 -11.25 -22.05
CA PHE A 338 14.81 -11.54 -20.80
C PHE A 338 15.62 -12.82 -20.96
N LYS A 339 16.83 -12.66 -21.47
CA LYS A 339 17.96 -13.57 -21.21
C LYS A 339 19.10 -12.77 -20.62
#